data_73fcda28553780fe662b484bccc07f5b
#
_entry.id   73fcda28553780fe662b484bccc07f5b
#
_cell.length_a   1.000
_cell.length_b   1.000
_cell.length_c   1.000
_cell.angle_alpha   90.00
_cell.angle_beta   90.00
_cell.angle_gamma   90.00
#
_symmetry.space_group_name_H-M   'P 1'
#
loop_
_entity.id
_entity.type
_entity.pdbx_description
1 polymer ?
#
loop_
_entity_poly.entity_id
_entity_poly.type
_entity_poly.pdbx_seq_one_letter_code
_entity_poly.pdbx_strand_id
1 'polypeptide(L)'
;MKNLLITDVDNTLFDWQHMWYKSFLAMSMKAIDISGIDPNRYYEECKILHQKHGTSEYSFVLSELPSLKKMYGDNVRDIMQPAIQEFRDSQNSTLVLYPGVRDTLKSLKKEGVTIAAFTESKAFYTHTRFKKLGLDEIVDFIYSPKDHVLPDDRNPTAGLLTHTEHRYTPEGEMKPNPHILLSIIEELSFKPNDTLYVGDNLFKDVFMAQQAGVTDVYASYGAAQHRTEEYDLLKKVTHWTNDMIEKEKKALHPGAITPTHSATKSFNEILKLMRL
;
A
#
# COMPACT_ATOMS: atom_id res chain seq x y z
N MET A 1 16.52 23.88 1.60
CA MET A 1 15.07 23.63 1.57
C MET A 1 14.81 22.55 0.54
N LYS A 2 14.08 21.51 0.89
CA LYS A 2 13.74 20.41 -0.02
C LYS A 2 12.58 20.84 -0.92
N ASN A 3 12.68 20.56 -2.20
CA ASN A 3 11.68 20.97 -3.21
C ASN A 3 10.87 19.79 -3.77
N LEU A 4 11.30 18.56 -3.47
CA LEU A 4 10.60 17.32 -3.81
C LEU A 4 10.34 16.49 -2.55
N LEU A 5 9.09 16.17 -2.32
CA LEU A 5 8.67 15.13 -1.37
C LEU A 5 8.31 13.87 -2.15
N ILE A 6 8.99 12.76 -1.86
CA ILE A 6 8.54 11.43 -2.29
C ILE A 6 8.05 10.68 -1.06
N THR A 7 6.84 10.18 -1.09
CA THR A 7 6.25 9.45 0.03
C THR A 7 5.80 8.07 -0.39
N ASP A 8 6.04 7.09 0.47
CA ASP A 8 5.27 5.86 0.42
C ASP A 8 3.79 6.15 0.73
N VAL A 9 2.90 5.20 0.50
CA VAL A 9 1.44 5.39 0.60
C VAL A 9 0.84 4.57 1.72
N ASP A 10 0.98 3.25 1.64
CA ASP A 10 0.35 2.30 2.55
C ASP A 10 1.08 2.31 3.90
N ASN A 11 0.35 2.45 5.01
CA ASN A 11 0.87 2.69 6.36
C ASN A 11 1.73 3.97 6.54
N THR A 12 1.87 4.77 5.51
CA THR A 12 2.56 6.07 5.57
C THR A 12 1.58 7.24 5.50
N LEU A 13 0.67 7.23 4.55
CA LEU A 13 -0.38 8.26 4.42
C LEU A 13 -1.70 7.87 5.10
N PHE A 14 -2.01 6.60 5.15
CA PHE A 14 -3.20 6.04 5.81
C PHE A 14 -2.90 4.65 6.38
N ASP A 15 -3.75 4.17 7.28
CA ASP A 15 -3.60 2.88 7.96
C ASP A 15 -4.06 1.73 7.06
N TRP A 16 -3.18 1.32 6.12
CA TRP A 16 -3.48 0.22 5.20
C TRP A 16 -3.67 -1.11 5.95
N GLN A 17 -2.81 -1.40 6.93
CA GLN A 17 -2.84 -2.66 7.66
C GLN A 17 -4.18 -2.85 8.38
N HIS A 18 -4.63 -1.84 9.10
CA HIS A 18 -5.92 -1.89 9.80
C HIS A 18 -7.10 -1.96 8.84
N MET A 19 -7.11 -1.12 7.79
CA MET A 19 -8.15 -1.14 6.77
C MET A 19 -8.24 -2.50 6.09
N TRP A 20 -7.10 -3.07 5.68
CA TRP A 20 -7.03 -4.39 5.06
C TRP A 20 -7.53 -5.49 6.00
N TYR A 21 -7.01 -5.52 7.24
CA TYR A 21 -7.37 -6.50 8.25
C TYR A 21 -8.88 -6.52 8.50
N LYS A 22 -9.47 -5.37 8.79
CA LYS A 22 -10.90 -5.26 9.06
C LYS A 22 -11.75 -5.71 7.87
N SER A 23 -11.39 -5.27 6.68
CA SER A 23 -12.15 -5.58 5.46
C SER A 23 -12.03 -7.06 5.07
N PHE A 24 -10.81 -7.59 5.09
CA PHE A 24 -10.57 -8.99 4.76
C PHE A 24 -11.19 -9.93 5.79
N LEU A 25 -11.09 -9.61 7.09
CA LEU A 25 -11.68 -10.41 8.16
C LEU A 25 -13.21 -10.44 8.04
N ALA A 26 -13.87 -9.30 7.85
CA ALA A 26 -15.32 -9.21 7.69
C ALA A 26 -15.81 -10.03 6.50
N MET A 27 -15.15 -9.90 5.35
CA MET A 27 -15.41 -10.70 4.15
C MET A 27 -15.24 -12.20 4.43
N SER A 28 -14.12 -12.57 5.05
CA SER A 28 -13.78 -13.99 5.31
C SER A 28 -14.78 -14.64 6.24
N MET A 29 -15.12 -13.98 7.35
CA MET A 29 -16.12 -14.48 8.31
C MET A 29 -17.47 -14.73 7.62
N LYS A 30 -17.92 -13.76 6.81
CA LYS A 30 -19.18 -13.87 6.10
C LYS A 30 -19.17 -14.95 5.01
N ALA A 31 -18.07 -15.09 4.27
CA ALA A 31 -17.91 -16.12 3.25
C ALA A 31 -17.88 -17.53 3.86
N ILE A 32 -17.21 -17.70 5.00
CA ILE A 32 -17.16 -18.97 5.76
C ILE A 32 -18.55 -19.31 6.31
N ASP A 33 -19.26 -18.33 6.89
CA ASP A 33 -20.62 -18.49 7.39
C ASP A 33 -21.60 -18.98 6.29
N ILE A 34 -21.55 -18.36 5.10
CA ILE A 34 -22.41 -18.75 3.97
C ILE A 34 -22.06 -20.14 3.44
N SER A 35 -20.78 -20.47 3.34
CA SER A 35 -20.32 -21.66 2.62
C SER A 35 -20.12 -22.88 3.50
N GLY A 36 -19.89 -22.71 4.79
CA GLY A 36 -19.49 -23.79 5.69
C GLY A 36 -18.10 -24.36 5.43
N ILE A 37 -17.25 -23.66 4.68
CA ILE A 37 -15.86 -24.09 4.42
C ILE A 37 -15.06 -24.07 5.73
N ASP A 38 -14.19 -25.06 5.94
CA ASP A 38 -13.21 -25.02 7.02
C ASP A 38 -12.34 -23.76 6.94
N PRO A 39 -12.21 -22.97 8.02
CA PRO A 39 -11.48 -21.70 7.99
C PRO A 39 -10.01 -21.84 7.57
N ASN A 40 -9.31 -22.92 7.95
CA ASN A 40 -7.91 -23.11 7.57
C ASN A 40 -7.79 -23.33 6.07
N ARG A 41 -8.66 -24.17 5.52
CA ARG A 41 -8.73 -24.40 4.08
C ARG A 41 -9.05 -23.10 3.31
N TYR A 42 -10.00 -22.31 3.79
CA TYR A 42 -10.33 -21.02 3.20
C TYR A 42 -9.11 -20.10 3.11
N TYR A 43 -8.36 -19.94 4.21
CA TYR A 43 -7.17 -19.08 4.24
C TYR A 43 -6.01 -19.64 3.40
N GLU A 44 -5.83 -20.96 3.34
CA GLU A 44 -4.84 -21.59 2.45
C GLU A 44 -5.14 -21.31 0.97
N GLU A 45 -6.38 -21.48 0.54
CA GLU A 45 -6.81 -21.18 -0.81
C GLU A 45 -6.66 -19.69 -1.14
N CYS A 46 -6.97 -18.77 -0.20
CA CYS A 46 -6.70 -17.34 -0.34
C CYS A 46 -5.21 -17.06 -0.53
N LYS A 47 -4.34 -17.67 0.26
CA LYS A 47 -2.88 -17.49 0.15
C LYS A 47 -2.37 -17.88 -1.24
N ILE A 48 -2.80 -19.03 -1.76
CA ILE A 48 -2.40 -19.52 -3.09
C ILE A 48 -2.81 -18.49 -4.16
N LEU A 49 -4.02 -17.96 -4.08
CA LEU A 49 -4.52 -16.97 -5.03
C LEU A 49 -3.78 -15.63 -4.89
N HIS A 50 -3.54 -15.16 -3.68
CA HIS A 50 -2.76 -13.94 -3.45
C HIS A 50 -1.34 -14.07 -4.00
N GLN A 51 -0.68 -15.21 -3.81
CA GLN A 51 0.64 -15.48 -4.38
C GLN A 51 0.61 -15.54 -5.92
N LYS A 52 -0.41 -16.18 -6.50
CA LYS A 52 -0.61 -16.24 -7.95
C LYS A 52 -0.76 -14.84 -8.58
N HIS A 53 -1.49 -13.94 -7.92
CA HIS A 53 -1.78 -12.61 -8.43
C HIS A 53 -0.83 -11.51 -7.91
N GLY A 54 0.13 -11.87 -7.04
CA GLY A 54 1.13 -10.95 -6.49
C GLY A 54 0.55 -9.81 -5.66
N THR A 55 -0.58 -10.05 -5.00
CA THR A 55 -1.20 -9.05 -4.11
C THR A 55 -2.12 -9.72 -3.07
N SER A 56 -2.10 -9.23 -1.83
CA SER A 56 -3.04 -9.64 -0.78
C SER A 56 -4.40 -8.95 -0.86
N GLU A 57 -4.61 -8.14 -1.89
CA GLU A 57 -5.84 -7.37 -2.13
C GLU A 57 -6.58 -7.80 -3.40
N TYR A 58 -6.37 -9.04 -3.83
CA TYR A 58 -6.99 -9.51 -5.06
C TYR A 58 -8.52 -9.48 -5.01
N SER A 59 -9.12 -8.56 -5.75
CA SER A 59 -10.57 -8.24 -5.71
C SER A 59 -11.48 -9.40 -6.10
N PHE A 60 -10.95 -10.42 -6.78
CA PHE A 60 -11.72 -11.56 -7.27
C PHE A 60 -11.42 -12.85 -6.50
N VAL A 61 -10.78 -12.75 -5.32
CA VAL A 61 -10.38 -13.90 -4.52
C VAL A 61 -11.53 -14.87 -4.26
N LEU A 62 -12.71 -14.38 -3.87
CA LEU A 62 -13.88 -15.24 -3.63
C LEU A 62 -14.34 -15.96 -4.89
N SER A 63 -14.33 -15.27 -6.03
CA SER A 63 -14.75 -15.84 -7.32
C SER A 63 -13.80 -16.91 -7.86
N GLU A 64 -12.54 -16.91 -7.43
CA GLU A 64 -11.53 -17.88 -7.85
C GLU A 64 -11.24 -18.99 -6.83
N LEU A 65 -11.75 -18.90 -5.60
CA LEU A 65 -11.54 -19.90 -4.55
C LEU A 65 -12.01 -21.29 -5.02
N PRO A 66 -11.12 -22.30 -5.09
CA PRO A 66 -11.46 -23.62 -5.63
C PRO A 66 -12.64 -24.27 -4.91
N SER A 67 -12.70 -24.15 -3.58
CA SER A 67 -13.79 -24.70 -2.78
C SER A 67 -15.13 -24.05 -3.11
N LEU A 68 -15.18 -22.72 -3.27
CA LEU A 68 -16.39 -22.01 -3.64
C LEU A 68 -16.82 -22.33 -5.09
N LYS A 69 -15.86 -22.37 -6.02
CA LYS A 69 -16.14 -22.80 -7.40
C LYS A 69 -16.74 -24.21 -7.48
N LYS A 70 -16.21 -25.14 -6.68
CA LYS A 70 -16.74 -26.50 -6.62
C LYS A 70 -18.18 -26.55 -6.10
N MET A 71 -18.53 -25.68 -5.13
CA MET A 71 -19.87 -25.65 -4.52
C MET A 71 -20.91 -24.92 -5.36
N TYR A 72 -20.53 -23.82 -5.99
CA TYR A 72 -21.47 -22.86 -6.56
C TYR A 72 -21.27 -22.59 -8.05
N GLY A 73 -20.22 -23.16 -8.68
CA GLY A 73 -19.93 -22.94 -10.11
C GLY A 73 -19.77 -21.46 -10.46
N ASP A 74 -20.43 -21.03 -11.51
CA ASP A 74 -20.38 -19.64 -12.00
C ASP A 74 -21.19 -18.66 -11.11
N ASN A 75 -22.02 -19.18 -10.19
CA ASN A 75 -22.84 -18.36 -9.30
C ASN A 75 -22.11 -17.87 -8.04
N VAL A 76 -20.81 -18.20 -7.87
CA VAL A 76 -20.04 -17.81 -6.68
C VAL A 76 -20.19 -16.34 -6.36
N ARG A 77 -20.07 -15.47 -7.35
CA ARG A 77 -20.11 -14.02 -7.14
C ARG A 77 -21.44 -13.54 -6.58
N ASP A 78 -22.54 -14.06 -7.10
CA ASP A 78 -23.89 -13.67 -6.66
C ASP A 78 -24.18 -14.19 -5.25
N ILE A 79 -23.80 -15.43 -4.96
CA ILE A 79 -23.96 -16.05 -3.64
C ILE A 79 -23.11 -15.33 -2.58
N MET A 80 -21.90 -14.89 -2.96
CA MET A 80 -20.96 -14.20 -2.06
C MET A 80 -21.17 -12.69 -2.01
N GLN A 81 -22.20 -12.11 -2.67
CA GLN A 81 -22.48 -10.67 -2.58
C GLN A 81 -22.54 -10.12 -1.15
N PRO A 82 -23.14 -10.81 -0.15
CA PRO A 82 -23.13 -10.34 1.22
C PRO A 82 -21.68 -10.23 1.80
N ALA A 83 -20.80 -11.17 1.49
CA ALA A 83 -19.40 -11.11 1.95
C ALA A 83 -18.62 -9.98 1.25
N ILE A 84 -18.88 -9.75 -0.05
CA ILE A 84 -18.30 -8.64 -0.80
C ILE A 84 -18.78 -7.30 -0.22
N GLN A 85 -20.03 -7.22 0.19
CA GLN A 85 -20.58 -6.00 0.79
C GLN A 85 -19.95 -5.71 2.16
N GLU A 86 -19.78 -6.71 3.03
CA GLU A 86 -19.06 -6.58 4.30
C GLU A 86 -17.63 -6.04 4.10
N PHE A 87 -16.92 -6.55 3.06
CA PHE A 87 -15.60 -6.02 2.71
C PHE A 87 -15.67 -4.52 2.39
N ARG A 88 -16.61 -4.10 1.53
CA ARG A 88 -16.75 -2.71 1.09
C ARG A 88 -17.11 -1.76 2.22
N ASP A 89 -18.04 -2.16 3.07
CA ASP A 89 -18.52 -1.35 4.18
C ASP A 89 -17.43 -1.17 5.22
N SER A 90 -16.73 -2.24 5.56
CA SER A 90 -15.56 -2.20 6.44
C SER A 90 -14.43 -1.34 5.87
N GLN A 91 -14.12 -1.49 4.57
CA GLN A 91 -13.12 -0.66 3.90
C GLN A 91 -13.50 0.84 3.94
N ASN A 92 -14.74 1.16 3.62
CA ASN A 92 -15.21 2.55 3.61
C ASN A 92 -15.16 3.20 4.99
N SER A 93 -15.42 2.44 6.06
CA SER A 93 -15.38 2.96 7.44
C SER A 93 -13.98 3.11 8.01
N THR A 94 -13.00 2.35 7.50
CA THR A 94 -11.64 2.30 8.03
C THR A 94 -10.59 3.01 7.16
N LEU A 95 -10.92 3.36 5.91
CA LEU A 95 -10.01 4.08 5.03
C LEU A 95 -9.95 5.56 5.40
N VAL A 96 -9.00 5.91 6.27
CA VAL A 96 -8.80 7.28 6.76
C VAL A 96 -7.31 7.65 6.74
N LEU A 97 -7.00 8.91 6.43
CA LEU A 97 -5.63 9.42 6.50
C LEU A 97 -5.12 9.44 7.94
N TYR A 98 -3.83 9.19 8.11
CA TYR A 98 -3.18 9.46 9.39
C TYR A 98 -3.27 10.94 9.77
N PRO A 99 -3.22 11.25 11.09
CA PRO A 99 -3.24 12.63 11.57
C PRO A 99 -2.16 13.49 10.91
N GLY A 100 -2.55 14.68 10.47
CA GLY A 100 -1.65 15.66 9.89
C GLY A 100 -1.30 15.47 8.41
N VAL A 101 -1.61 14.33 7.78
CA VAL A 101 -1.25 14.07 6.37
C VAL A 101 -1.83 15.13 5.44
N ARG A 102 -3.14 15.30 5.44
CA ARG A 102 -3.83 16.23 4.53
C ARG A 102 -3.31 17.66 4.65
N ASP A 103 -3.19 18.16 5.88
CA ASP A 103 -2.80 19.54 6.12
C ASP A 103 -1.34 19.78 5.78
N THR A 104 -0.48 18.81 6.07
CA THR A 104 0.95 18.86 5.71
C THR A 104 1.15 18.90 4.19
N LEU A 105 0.52 17.96 3.47
CA LEU A 105 0.63 17.91 2.01
C LEU A 105 0.09 19.20 1.36
N LYS A 106 -1.05 19.71 1.83
CA LYS A 106 -1.60 20.99 1.37
C LYS A 106 -0.69 22.17 1.66
N SER A 107 -0.02 22.20 2.83
CA SER A 107 0.95 23.25 3.16
C SER A 107 2.14 23.21 2.22
N LEU A 108 2.73 22.04 2.02
CA LEU A 108 3.86 21.84 1.11
C LEU A 108 3.51 22.23 -0.33
N LYS A 109 2.31 21.84 -0.79
CA LYS A 109 1.82 22.24 -2.12
C LYS A 109 1.73 23.76 -2.29
N LYS A 110 1.24 24.48 -1.26
CA LYS A 110 1.18 25.96 -1.26
C LYS A 110 2.58 26.60 -1.26
N GLU A 111 3.58 25.93 -0.68
CA GLU A 111 4.97 26.36 -0.66
C GLU A 111 5.70 26.03 -1.97
N GLY A 112 5.02 25.43 -2.97
CA GLY A 112 5.57 25.09 -4.29
C GLY A 112 6.36 23.76 -4.31
N VAL A 113 6.25 22.94 -3.28
CA VAL A 113 6.90 21.63 -3.24
C VAL A 113 6.17 20.67 -4.18
N THR A 114 6.93 19.98 -5.02
CA THR A 114 6.41 18.85 -5.82
C THR A 114 6.22 17.63 -4.93
N ILE A 115 5.08 16.96 -5.04
CA ILE A 115 4.72 15.81 -4.21
C ILE A 115 4.51 14.59 -5.11
N ALA A 116 5.32 13.56 -4.91
CA ALA A 116 5.21 12.27 -5.60
C ALA A 116 4.94 11.15 -4.59
N ALA A 117 4.04 10.25 -4.94
CA ALA A 117 3.81 9.01 -4.21
C ALA A 117 4.51 7.85 -4.93
N PHE A 118 5.24 7.01 -4.18
CA PHE A 118 5.88 5.79 -4.70
C PHE A 118 5.43 4.59 -3.89
N THR A 119 4.59 3.73 -4.48
CA THR A 119 3.95 2.59 -3.80
C THR A 119 4.11 1.29 -4.58
N GLU A 120 4.07 0.16 -3.87
CA GLU A 120 3.98 -1.19 -4.46
C GLU A 120 2.53 -1.65 -4.67
N SER A 121 1.56 -0.90 -4.16
CA SER A 121 0.15 -1.16 -4.43
C SER A 121 -0.18 -0.93 -5.90
N LYS A 122 -0.93 -1.87 -6.49
CA LYS A 122 -1.31 -1.80 -7.91
C LYS A 122 -2.20 -0.58 -8.19
N ALA A 123 -2.15 -0.11 -9.44
CA ALA A 123 -2.77 1.14 -9.88
C ALA A 123 -4.24 1.30 -9.48
N PHE A 124 -5.07 0.28 -9.67
CA PHE A 124 -6.50 0.33 -9.32
C PHE A 124 -6.73 0.66 -7.84
N TYR A 125 -6.01 -0.01 -6.93
CA TYR A 125 -6.17 0.21 -5.50
C TYR A 125 -5.70 1.60 -5.11
N THR A 126 -4.55 2.03 -5.65
CA THR A 126 -3.98 3.36 -5.40
C THR A 126 -4.92 4.46 -5.88
N HIS A 127 -5.44 4.38 -7.11
CA HIS A 127 -6.40 5.34 -7.64
C HIS A 127 -7.68 5.43 -6.81
N THR A 128 -8.26 4.29 -6.46
CA THR A 128 -9.47 4.24 -5.63
C THR A 128 -9.26 4.92 -4.28
N ARG A 129 -8.12 4.67 -3.63
CA ARG A 129 -7.74 5.28 -2.35
C ARG A 129 -7.50 6.77 -2.48
N PHE A 130 -6.72 7.20 -3.47
CA PHE A 130 -6.45 8.60 -3.71
C PHE A 130 -7.73 9.40 -3.93
N LYS A 131 -8.66 8.87 -4.71
CA LYS A 131 -9.98 9.50 -4.93
C LYS A 131 -10.77 9.60 -3.63
N LYS A 132 -10.93 8.50 -2.90
CA LYS A 132 -11.68 8.45 -1.64
C LYS A 132 -11.06 9.31 -0.55
N LEU A 133 -9.73 9.33 -0.46
CA LEU A 133 -8.99 10.11 0.53
C LEU A 133 -8.82 11.59 0.13
N GLY A 134 -9.27 11.99 -1.07
CA GLY A 134 -9.12 13.36 -1.59
C GLY A 134 -7.66 13.78 -1.74
N LEU A 135 -6.80 12.87 -2.20
CA LEU A 135 -5.38 13.10 -2.47
C LEU A 135 -5.13 13.48 -3.94
N ASP A 136 -6.07 13.19 -4.83
CA ASP A 136 -5.98 13.46 -6.28
C ASP A 136 -5.74 14.95 -6.62
N GLU A 137 -6.13 15.89 -5.75
CA GLU A 137 -5.91 17.33 -5.94
C GLU A 137 -4.64 17.86 -5.26
N ILE A 138 -3.93 17.00 -4.51
CA ILE A 138 -2.82 17.42 -3.65
C ILE A 138 -1.49 16.83 -4.14
N VAL A 139 -1.49 15.55 -4.49
CA VAL A 139 -0.31 14.82 -4.96
C VAL A 139 -0.17 15.03 -6.47
N ASP A 140 1.03 15.38 -6.93
CA ASP A 140 1.29 15.64 -8.35
C ASP A 140 1.45 14.36 -9.16
N PHE A 141 2.18 13.40 -8.60
CA PHE A 141 2.56 12.17 -9.31
C PHE A 141 2.36 10.93 -8.45
N ILE A 142 1.96 9.82 -9.07
CA ILE A 142 1.97 8.48 -8.49
C ILE A 142 2.86 7.59 -9.34
N TYR A 143 3.76 6.86 -8.69
CA TYR A 143 4.53 5.78 -9.27
C TYR A 143 4.09 4.47 -8.63
N SER A 144 3.53 3.56 -9.41
CA SER A 144 3.08 2.25 -8.95
C SER A 144 3.19 1.16 -10.03
N PRO A 145 3.14 -0.13 -9.67
CA PRO A 145 3.02 -1.21 -10.63
C PRO A 145 1.70 -1.10 -11.42
N LYS A 146 1.71 -1.64 -12.64
CA LYS A 146 0.49 -1.86 -13.43
C LYS A 146 -0.46 -2.80 -12.70
N ASP A 147 -1.72 -2.77 -13.10
CA ASP A 147 -2.72 -3.71 -12.59
C ASP A 147 -2.40 -5.16 -12.99
N HIS A 148 -2.92 -6.10 -12.22
CA HIS A 148 -3.00 -7.49 -12.63
C HIS A 148 -4.06 -7.64 -13.72
N VAL A 149 -3.98 -8.72 -14.50
CA VAL A 149 -5.01 -9.08 -15.45
C VAL A 149 -6.33 -9.31 -14.70
N LEU A 150 -7.34 -8.53 -15.06
CA LEU A 150 -8.68 -8.65 -14.49
C LEU A 150 -9.52 -9.61 -15.34
N PRO A 151 -10.37 -10.44 -14.72
CA PRO A 151 -11.41 -11.11 -15.46
C PRO A 151 -12.38 -10.05 -15.97
N ASP A 152 -12.77 -10.13 -17.24
CA ASP A 152 -13.63 -9.19 -17.98
C ASP A 152 -12.94 -7.92 -18.50
N ASP A 153 -13.60 -7.25 -19.43
CA ASP A 153 -13.21 -6.05 -20.17
C ASP A 153 -13.13 -4.76 -19.34
N ARG A 154 -13.07 -4.87 -18.01
CA ARG A 154 -13.04 -3.72 -17.12
C ARG A 154 -11.66 -3.08 -17.11
N ASN A 155 -11.61 -1.81 -17.45
CA ASN A 155 -10.47 -0.96 -17.13
C ASN A 155 -10.74 -0.26 -15.79
N PRO A 156 -10.32 -0.83 -14.65
CA PRO A 156 -10.67 -0.32 -13.33
C PRO A 156 -10.03 1.04 -13.00
N THR A 157 -8.96 1.41 -13.70
CA THR A 157 -8.22 2.66 -13.45
C THR A 157 -8.65 3.81 -14.34
N ALA A 158 -9.43 3.52 -15.41
CA ALA A 158 -9.84 4.56 -16.35
C ALA A 158 -10.66 5.66 -15.66
N GLY A 159 -10.20 6.92 -15.76
CA GLY A 159 -10.94 8.09 -15.30
C GLY A 159 -11.08 8.24 -13.77
N LEU A 160 -10.35 7.47 -12.98
CA LEU A 160 -10.41 7.59 -11.51
C LEU A 160 -9.69 8.83 -10.99
N LEU A 161 -8.54 9.18 -11.52
CA LEU A 161 -7.77 10.38 -11.16
C LEU A 161 -7.88 11.43 -12.26
N THR A 162 -7.96 12.69 -11.87
CA THR A 162 -8.14 13.83 -12.79
C THR A 162 -7.04 14.88 -12.68
N HIS A 163 -6.32 14.93 -11.57
CA HIS A 163 -5.27 15.91 -11.29
C HIS A 163 -3.91 15.26 -11.09
N THR A 164 -3.86 14.11 -10.43
CA THR A 164 -2.62 13.39 -10.19
C THR A 164 -2.19 12.61 -11.43
N GLU A 165 -0.99 12.85 -11.94
CA GLU A 165 -0.42 12.08 -13.04
C GLU A 165 0.07 10.73 -12.54
N HIS A 166 -0.37 9.64 -13.19
CA HIS A 166 0.07 8.30 -12.85
C HIS A 166 1.13 7.79 -13.82
N ARG A 167 2.24 7.35 -13.28
CA ARG A 167 3.36 6.73 -13.99
C ARG A 167 3.61 5.31 -13.46
N TYR A 168 4.03 4.41 -14.34
CA TYR A 168 4.22 3.01 -13.97
C TYR A 168 5.67 2.73 -13.63
N THR A 169 5.91 1.98 -12.54
CA THR A 169 7.21 1.38 -12.29
C THR A 169 7.49 0.24 -13.27
N PRO A 170 8.77 -0.06 -13.57
CA PRO A 170 9.11 -1.20 -14.42
C PRO A 170 8.54 -2.50 -13.88
N GLU A 171 8.13 -3.40 -14.78
CA GLU A 171 7.54 -4.68 -14.40
C GLU A 171 8.53 -5.56 -13.64
N GLY A 172 8.05 -6.16 -12.54
CA GLY A 172 8.87 -7.02 -11.67
C GLY A 172 9.80 -6.28 -10.71
N GLU A 173 9.89 -4.96 -10.81
CA GLU A 173 10.72 -4.14 -9.94
C GLU A 173 9.95 -3.72 -8.69
N MET A 174 10.56 -3.94 -7.52
CA MET A 174 9.96 -3.66 -6.22
C MET A 174 10.95 -2.92 -5.31
N LYS A 175 10.44 -2.30 -4.25
CA LYS A 175 11.27 -1.80 -3.15
C LYS A 175 11.92 -2.96 -2.36
N PRO A 176 13.17 -2.81 -1.88
CA PRO A 176 14.01 -1.63 -2.03
C PRO A 176 14.74 -1.64 -3.38
N ASN A 177 14.59 -0.60 -4.16
CA ASN A 177 15.34 -0.40 -5.39
C ASN A 177 15.77 1.07 -5.53
N PRO A 178 17.02 1.41 -5.14
CA PRO A 178 17.50 2.79 -5.21
C PRO A 178 17.56 3.34 -6.65
N HIS A 179 17.70 2.49 -7.67
CA HIS A 179 17.72 2.94 -9.06
C HIS A 179 16.36 3.47 -9.50
N ILE A 180 15.26 2.83 -9.10
CA ILE A 180 13.91 3.36 -9.38
C ILE A 180 13.72 4.71 -8.70
N LEU A 181 14.11 4.83 -7.43
CA LEU A 181 14.00 6.09 -6.71
C LEU A 181 14.79 7.21 -7.39
N LEU A 182 16.01 6.93 -7.82
CA LEU A 182 16.83 7.88 -8.57
C LEU A 182 16.21 8.24 -9.93
N SER A 183 15.65 7.26 -10.65
CA SER A 183 14.95 7.51 -11.92
C SER A 183 13.73 8.42 -11.74
N ILE A 184 12.95 8.23 -10.67
CA ILE A 184 11.82 9.11 -10.33
C ILE A 184 12.31 10.54 -10.10
N ILE A 185 13.39 10.72 -9.33
CA ILE A 185 13.96 12.03 -9.01
C ILE A 185 14.47 12.73 -10.29
N GLU A 186 15.17 12.00 -11.15
CA GLU A 186 15.69 12.51 -12.43
C GLU A 186 14.55 12.91 -13.39
N GLU A 187 13.55 12.02 -13.53
CA GLU A 187 12.37 12.26 -14.37
C GLU A 187 11.60 13.51 -13.96
N LEU A 188 11.54 13.79 -12.66
CA LEU A 188 10.94 15.00 -12.10
C LEU A 188 11.88 16.22 -12.13
N SER A 189 13.10 16.08 -12.66
CA SER A 189 14.11 17.14 -12.80
C SER A 189 14.62 17.69 -11.45
N PHE A 190 14.69 16.84 -10.42
CA PHE A 190 15.27 17.18 -9.11
C PHE A 190 16.60 16.45 -8.88
N LYS A 191 17.22 16.71 -7.73
CA LYS A 191 18.42 16.04 -7.25
C LYS A 191 18.15 15.33 -5.93
N PRO A 192 18.89 14.26 -5.58
CA PRO A 192 18.77 13.56 -4.30
C PRO A 192 18.83 14.51 -3.08
N ASN A 193 19.74 15.49 -3.12
CA ASN A 193 19.88 16.47 -2.03
C ASN A 193 18.68 17.43 -1.87
N ASP A 194 17.88 17.62 -2.93
CA ASP A 194 16.68 18.47 -2.90
C ASP A 194 15.42 17.67 -2.56
N THR A 195 15.58 16.36 -2.31
CA THR A 195 14.49 15.39 -2.11
C THR A 195 14.44 14.93 -0.66
N LEU A 196 13.22 14.76 -0.14
CA LEU A 196 12.91 14.04 1.09
C LEU A 196 12.12 12.79 0.75
N TYR A 197 12.48 11.64 1.30
CA TYR A 197 11.72 10.40 1.20
C TYR A 197 11.12 10.01 2.55
N VAL A 198 9.83 9.64 2.57
CA VAL A 198 9.11 9.24 3.78
C VAL A 198 8.45 7.88 3.57
N GLY A 199 8.65 6.93 4.49
CA GLY A 199 8.00 5.63 4.45
C GLY A 199 8.02 4.90 5.79
N ASP A 200 7.16 3.88 5.93
CA ASP A 200 6.96 3.13 7.19
C ASP A 200 7.82 1.88 7.33
N ASN A 201 8.56 1.49 6.29
CA ASN A 201 9.34 0.27 6.29
C ASN A 201 10.85 0.54 6.29
N LEU A 202 11.57 0.03 7.31
CA LEU A 202 13.00 0.24 7.44
C LEU A 202 13.81 -0.28 6.25
N PHE A 203 13.44 -1.46 5.71
CA PHE A 203 14.17 -2.04 4.58
C PHE A 203 13.73 -1.48 3.23
N LYS A 204 12.43 -1.45 2.98
CA LYS A 204 11.89 -1.02 1.69
C LYS A 204 12.08 0.47 1.44
N ASP A 205 11.91 1.30 2.47
CA ASP A 205 11.88 2.75 2.34
C ASP A 205 13.17 3.41 2.83
N VAL A 206 13.50 3.22 4.11
CA VAL A 206 14.64 3.90 4.73
C VAL A 206 15.95 3.47 4.09
N PHE A 207 16.22 2.16 4.03
CA PHE A 207 17.44 1.64 3.41
C PHE A 207 17.53 2.04 1.93
N MET A 208 16.42 1.95 1.17
CA MET A 208 16.39 2.36 -0.24
C MET A 208 16.77 3.84 -0.40
N ALA A 209 16.17 4.73 0.40
CA ALA A 209 16.45 6.16 0.35
C ALA A 209 17.92 6.46 0.69
N GLN A 210 18.47 5.81 1.72
CA GLN A 210 19.89 5.94 2.11
C GLN A 210 20.82 5.49 0.99
N GLN A 211 20.53 4.36 0.34
CA GLN A 211 21.33 3.87 -0.80
C GLN A 211 21.26 4.80 -2.03
N ALA A 212 20.16 5.53 -2.19
CA ALA A 212 19.98 6.54 -3.22
C ALA A 212 20.59 7.91 -2.85
N GLY A 213 21.17 8.07 -1.67
CA GLY A 213 21.68 9.37 -1.18
C GLY A 213 20.58 10.40 -0.92
N VAL A 214 19.35 9.96 -0.66
CA VAL A 214 18.17 10.79 -0.37
C VAL A 214 17.97 10.86 1.14
N THR A 215 17.61 12.04 1.65
CA THR A 215 17.25 12.21 3.06
C THR A 215 16.03 11.36 3.39
N ASP A 216 16.18 10.38 4.29
CA ASP A 216 15.13 9.45 4.70
C ASP A 216 14.42 9.88 5.97
N VAL A 217 13.13 9.58 6.04
CA VAL A 217 12.29 9.73 7.24
C VAL A 217 11.51 8.44 7.47
N TYR A 218 11.75 7.81 8.59
CA TYR A 218 10.97 6.65 9.03
C TYR A 218 9.65 7.08 9.66
N ALA A 219 8.54 6.75 9.02
CA ALA A 219 7.19 7.00 9.51
C ALA A 219 6.80 5.93 10.56
N SER A 220 7.45 5.92 11.72
CA SER A 220 7.27 4.88 12.74
C SER A 220 5.87 4.85 13.36
N TYR A 221 5.11 5.95 13.25
CA TYR A 221 3.70 5.97 13.64
C TYR A 221 2.83 5.02 12.81
N GLY A 222 3.25 4.69 11.58
CA GLY A 222 2.55 3.81 10.65
C GLY A 222 3.02 2.36 10.70
N ALA A 223 4.16 2.10 11.35
CA ALA A 223 4.73 0.74 11.41
C ALA A 223 3.74 -0.25 12.06
N ALA A 224 3.32 -1.24 11.26
CA ALA A 224 2.21 -2.13 11.59
C ALA A 224 2.59 -3.38 12.41
N GLN A 225 3.89 -3.67 12.56
CA GLN A 225 4.39 -4.93 13.12
C GLN A 225 4.03 -5.14 14.60
N HIS A 226 3.71 -4.07 15.32
CA HIS A 226 3.28 -4.16 16.74
C HIS A 226 1.80 -4.53 16.90
N ARG A 227 1.02 -4.53 15.83
CA ARG A 227 -0.37 -5.00 15.82
C ARG A 227 -0.41 -6.49 15.48
N THR A 228 -0.03 -7.31 16.46
CA THR A 228 0.28 -8.74 16.29
C THR A 228 -0.85 -9.51 15.62
N GLU A 229 -2.10 -9.31 16.06
CA GLU A 229 -3.28 -10.01 15.50
C GLU A 229 -3.49 -9.69 14.01
N GLU A 230 -3.41 -8.41 13.65
CA GLU A 230 -3.58 -7.95 12.27
C GLU A 230 -2.45 -8.48 11.38
N TYR A 231 -1.22 -8.42 11.88
CA TYR A 231 -0.04 -8.87 11.16
C TYR A 231 0.01 -10.41 11.01
N ASP A 232 -0.46 -11.16 12.01
CA ASP A 232 -0.54 -12.62 11.95
C ASP A 232 -1.56 -13.09 10.91
N LEU A 233 -2.72 -12.44 10.79
CA LEU A 233 -3.67 -12.74 9.72
C LEU A 233 -3.06 -12.43 8.34
N LEU A 234 -2.39 -11.29 8.20
CA LEU A 234 -1.72 -10.95 6.95
C LEU A 234 -0.69 -12.02 6.57
N LYS A 235 0.19 -12.42 7.46
CA LYS A 235 1.19 -13.49 7.20
C LYS A 235 0.54 -14.81 6.79
N LYS A 236 -0.62 -15.12 7.34
CA LYS A 236 -1.36 -16.35 7.03
C LYS A 236 -1.84 -16.42 5.58
N VAL A 237 -2.16 -15.27 4.97
CA VAL A 237 -2.76 -15.21 3.63
C VAL A 237 -1.98 -14.35 2.63
N THR A 238 -0.83 -13.80 3.02
CA THR A 238 -0.05 -12.86 2.20
C THR A 238 0.45 -13.48 0.90
N HIS A 239 0.63 -12.64 -0.10
CA HIS A 239 1.34 -12.96 -1.32
C HIS A 239 2.87 -13.05 -1.15
N TRP A 240 3.41 -12.59 -0.01
CA TRP A 240 4.85 -12.62 0.25
C TRP A 240 5.37 -14.03 0.34
N THR A 241 6.58 -14.24 -0.19
CA THR A 241 7.32 -15.48 -0.03
C THR A 241 7.94 -15.55 1.37
N ASN A 242 8.30 -16.77 1.82
CA ASN A 242 8.99 -16.94 3.09
C ASN A 242 10.32 -16.16 3.14
N ASP A 243 11.04 -16.04 2.01
CA ASP A 243 12.27 -15.28 1.91
C ASP A 243 12.04 -13.78 2.13
N MET A 244 10.96 -13.23 1.59
CA MET A 244 10.58 -11.82 1.83
C MET A 244 10.26 -11.58 3.31
N ILE A 245 9.53 -12.47 3.95
CA ILE A 245 9.20 -12.39 5.38
C ILE A 245 10.47 -12.45 6.24
N GLU A 246 11.42 -13.32 5.92
CA GLU A 246 12.68 -13.42 6.66
C GLU A 246 13.60 -12.20 6.45
N LYS A 247 13.61 -11.60 5.26
CA LYS A 247 14.32 -10.34 5.01
C LYS A 247 13.74 -9.20 5.82
N GLU A 248 12.41 -9.09 5.89
CA GLU A 248 11.75 -8.09 6.73
C GLU A 248 12.10 -8.28 8.22
N LYS A 249 12.01 -9.49 8.73
CA LYS A 249 12.39 -9.78 10.12
C LYS A 249 13.84 -9.38 10.43
N LYS A 250 14.78 -9.66 9.53
CA LYS A 250 16.19 -9.27 9.70
C LYS A 250 16.36 -7.76 9.73
N ALA A 251 15.63 -7.03 8.90
CA ALA A 251 15.68 -5.57 8.87
C ALA A 251 15.12 -4.91 10.15
N LEU A 252 14.22 -5.60 10.84
CA LEU A 252 13.64 -5.15 12.12
C LEU A 252 14.55 -5.40 13.33
N HIS A 253 15.67 -6.14 13.19
CA HIS A 253 16.62 -6.28 14.28
C HIS A 253 17.20 -4.91 14.70
N PRO A 254 17.25 -4.61 16.01
CA PRO A 254 17.77 -3.34 16.48
C PRO A 254 19.17 -3.05 15.92
N GLY A 255 19.32 -1.88 15.29
CA GLY A 255 20.61 -1.44 14.73
C GLY A 255 20.93 -1.97 13.33
N ALA A 256 20.10 -2.82 12.72
CA ALA A 256 20.33 -3.28 11.35
C ALA A 256 20.20 -2.14 10.33
N ILE A 257 19.17 -1.29 10.49
CA ILE A 257 18.97 -0.07 9.70
C ILE A 257 18.61 1.04 10.68
N THR A 258 19.38 2.13 10.65
CA THR A 258 19.13 3.30 11.50
C THR A 258 18.62 4.43 10.62
N PRO A 259 17.37 4.90 10.76
CA PRO A 259 16.87 6.02 9.99
C PRO A 259 17.58 7.32 10.35
N THR A 260 17.82 8.19 9.37
CA THR A 260 18.38 9.52 9.59
C THR A 260 17.41 10.38 10.39
N HIS A 261 16.13 10.28 10.08
CA HIS A 261 15.05 10.95 10.80
C HIS A 261 13.89 9.99 11.07
N SER A 262 13.10 10.28 12.10
CA SER A 262 11.90 9.53 12.44
C SER A 262 10.74 10.46 12.76
N ALA A 263 9.60 10.21 12.12
CA ALA A 263 8.30 10.76 12.49
C ALA A 263 7.59 9.72 13.37
N THR A 264 7.38 10.05 14.64
CA THR A 264 6.93 9.08 15.65
C THR A 264 5.47 9.24 16.04
N LYS A 265 4.90 10.42 15.83
CA LYS A 265 3.54 10.76 16.25
C LYS A 265 2.62 11.03 15.07
N SER A 266 3.13 11.70 14.03
CA SER A 266 2.31 12.09 12.90
C SER A 266 3.14 12.55 11.70
N PHE A 267 2.51 12.58 10.54
CA PHE A 267 3.14 12.97 9.30
C PHE A 267 3.65 14.43 9.29
N ASN A 268 3.06 15.32 10.07
CA ASN A 268 3.45 16.75 10.09
C ASN A 268 4.88 17.01 10.62
N GLU A 269 5.50 16.02 11.27
CA GLU A 269 6.88 16.12 11.73
C GLU A 269 7.89 16.34 10.59
N ILE A 270 7.52 15.95 9.34
CA ILE A 270 8.37 16.16 8.15
C ILE A 270 8.53 17.63 7.78
N LEU A 271 7.61 18.53 8.17
CA LEU A 271 7.67 19.95 7.80
C LEU A 271 8.98 20.62 8.20
N LYS A 272 9.55 20.23 9.34
CA LYS A 272 10.83 20.75 9.81
C LYS A 272 11.98 20.35 8.88
N LEU A 273 11.91 19.15 8.33
CA LEU A 273 12.96 18.56 7.48
C LEU A 273 12.88 19.10 6.04
N MET A 274 11.68 19.41 5.57
CA MET A 274 11.49 20.05 4.26
C MET A 274 12.11 21.45 4.18
N ARG A 275 12.26 22.11 5.33
CA ARG A 275 12.81 23.48 5.44
C ARG A 275 14.31 23.52 5.70
N LEU A 276 14.94 22.38 5.95
CA LEU A 276 16.39 22.23 6.03
C LEU A 276 17.02 22.16 4.63
#